data_49230a9bc69fe3e591a642f6c24cf739
#
_entry.id   49230a9bc69fe3e591a642f6c24cf739
#
_cell.length_a   1.000
_cell.length_b   1.000
_cell.length_c   1.000
_cell.angle_alpha   90.00
_cell.angle_beta   90.00
_cell.angle_gamma   90.00
#
_symmetry.space_group_name_H-M   'P 1'
#
loop_
_entity.id
_entity.type
_entity.pdbx_description
1 polymer ?
#
loop_
_entity_poly.entity_id
_entity_poly.type
_entity_poly.pdbx_seq_one_letter_code
_entity_poly.pdbx_strand_id
1 'polypeptide(L)'
;IFGYPYPFPKYAQVCVDDFIFGGMENTSTTLLTDRCLIDERAAIDNRSTESLVAHELAHQWFGDLVVIKHWSHAWIKEGMASYSEVLWTEQEYGAEAAAYYRLGEARNYLDEDASRYRRPI
;
A
#
# COMPACT_ATOMS: atom_id res chain seq x y z
N ILE A 1 14.06 -0.43 -4.34
CA ILE A 1 13.04 -0.02 -5.31
C ILE A 1 13.17 1.48 -5.62
N PHE A 2 13.04 2.38 -4.65
CA PHE A 2 13.02 3.83 -4.90
C PHE A 2 14.39 4.49 -5.13
N GLY A 3 15.50 3.82 -4.88
CA GLY A 3 16.84 4.38 -5.00
C GLY A 3 17.16 5.48 -3.97
N TYR A 4 16.27 5.74 -3.02
CA TYR A 4 16.45 6.68 -1.92
C TYR A 4 16.38 5.93 -0.58
N PRO A 5 17.34 6.13 0.35
CA PRO A 5 17.36 5.42 1.62
C PRO A 5 16.14 5.77 2.48
N TYR A 6 15.81 4.89 3.42
CA TYR A 6 14.76 5.15 4.39
C TYR A 6 15.05 6.44 5.17
N PRO A 7 14.10 7.40 5.21
CA PRO A 7 14.41 8.77 5.63
C PRO A 7 14.42 9.00 7.15
N PHE A 8 13.94 8.04 7.93
CA PHE A 8 13.80 8.21 9.39
C PHE A 8 14.76 7.30 10.16
N PRO A 9 15.07 7.61 11.44
CA PRO A 9 16.10 6.86 12.20
C PRO A 9 15.66 5.45 12.63
N LYS A 10 14.36 5.16 12.63
CA LYS A 10 13.80 3.84 12.96
C LYS A 10 12.54 3.56 12.16
N TYR A 11 12.19 2.29 12.04
CA TYR A 11 10.88 1.86 11.55
C TYR A 11 10.30 0.81 12.49
N ALA A 12 9.01 0.91 12.75
CA ALA A 12 8.26 -0.06 13.54
C ALA A 12 6.91 -0.34 12.89
N GLN A 13 6.36 -1.51 13.16
CA GLN A 13 5.00 -1.89 12.81
C GLN A 13 4.28 -2.31 14.09
N VAL A 14 3.04 -1.89 14.26
CA VAL A 14 2.21 -2.21 15.42
C VAL A 14 0.88 -2.74 14.90
N CYS A 15 0.57 -4.00 15.19
CA CYS A 15 -0.74 -4.56 14.91
C CYS A 15 -1.72 -4.14 15.99
N VAL A 16 -2.88 -3.65 15.58
CA VAL A 16 -3.91 -3.08 16.46
C VAL A 16 -5.19 -3.89 16.31
N ASP A 17 -5.74 -4.30 17.43
CA ASP A 17 -7.03 -4.97 17.51
C ASP A 17 -8.17 -4.00 17.19
N ASP A 18 -9.25 -4.49 16.57
CA ASP A 18 -10.41 -3.69 16.16
C ASP A 18 -10.06 -2.44 15.31
N PHE A 19 -8.96 -2.48 14.55
CA PHE A 19 -8.57 -1.37 13.70
C PHE A 19 -9.47 -1.30 12.46
N ILE A 20 -10.14 -0.17 12.26
CA ILE A 20 -11.16 0.00 11.19
C ILE A 20 -10.56 0.12 9.77
N PHE A 21 -9.27 0.44 9.67
CA PHE A 21 -8.52 0.49 8.40
C PHE A 21 -7.65 -0.75 8.23
N GLY A 22 -7.13 -0.96 7.02
CA GLY A 22 -6.11 -1.98 6.80
C GLY A 22 -4.80 -1.60 7.47
N GLY A 23 -4.35 -0.39 7.21
CA GLY A 23 -3.15 0.20 7.78
C GLY A 23 -3.30 1.70 8.00
N MET A 24 -2.26 2.28 8.58
CA MET A 24 -2.09 3.73 8.72
C MET A 24 -0.59 4.04 8.77
N GLU A 25 -0.18 4.91 7.90
CA GLU A 25 1.20 5.21 7.58
C GLU A 25 1.93 6.11 8.58
N ASN A 26 1.57 6.14 9.85
CA ASN A 26 2.20 7.05 10.81
C ASN A 26 3.73 7.03 10.68
N THR A 27 4.32 8.20 10.59
CA THR A 27 5.75 8.41 10.37
C THR A 27 6.60 7.53 11.30
N SER A 28 7.43 6.70 10.72
CA SER A 28 8.31 5.74 11.40
C SER A 28 7.64 4.67 12.29
N THR A 29 6.29 4.61 12.33
CA THR A 29 5.57 3.62 13.12
C THR A 29 4.22 3.32 12.46
N THR A 30 4.22 2.44 11.47
CA THR A 30 3.00 2.01 10.77
C THR A 30 2.09 1.23 11.72
N LEU A 31 0.80 1.58 11.72
CA LEU A 31 -0.24 0.76 12.34
C LEU A 31 -0.83 -0.19 11.30
N LEU A 32 -1.09 -1.41 11.70
CA LEU A 32 -1.67 -2.44 10.85
C LEU A 32 -2.85 -3.10 11.58
N THR A 33 -3.85 -3.52 10.84
CA THR A 33 -4.91 -4.36 11.40
C THR A 33 -4.33 -5.68 11.90
N ASP A 34 -4.86 -6.23 12.97
CA ASP A 34 -4.50 -7.57 13.48
C ASP A 34 -4.75 -8.70 12.46
N ARG A 35 -5.61 -8.45 11.45
CA ARG A 35 -5.88 -9.37 10.33
C ARG A 35 -4.65 -9.64 9.46
N CYS A 36 -3.60 -8.81 9.55
CA CYS A 36 -2.32 -9.11 8.89
C CYS A 36 -1.52 -10.19 9.62
N LEU A 37 -1.85 -10.53 10.85
CA LEU A 37 -1.20 -11.60 11.61
C LEU A 37 -1.73 -12.95 11.11
N ILE A 38 -1.12 -13.45 10.06
CA ILE A 38 -1.42 -14.76 9.49
C ILE A 38 -0.32 -15.75 9.82
N ASP A 39 -0.68 -17.02 9.95
CA ASP A 39 0.30 -18.07 10.13
C ASP A 39 1.01 -18.45 8.81
N GLU A 40 2.09 -19.19 8.93
CA GLU A 40 2.94 -19.61 7.81
C GLU A 40 2.16 -20.39 6.74
N ARG A 41 1.14 -21.14 7.13
CA ARG A 41 0.31 -21.92 6.22
C ARG A 41 -0.66 -21.04 5.44
N ALA A 42 -1.29 -20.06 6.10
CA ALA A 42 -2.17 -19.11 5.45
C ALA A 42 -1.40 -18.19 4.49
N ALA A 43 -0.14 -17.87 4.78
CA ALA A 43 0.71 -17.04 3.95
C ALA A 43 1.03 -17.67 2.56
N ILE A 44 0.89 -18.97 2.39
CA ILE A 44 1.12 -19.64 1.10
C ILE A 44 0.17 -19.12 0.02
N ASP A 45 -1.11 -18.94 0.36
CA ASP A 45 -2.16 -18.55 -0.59
C ASP A 45 -2.67 -17.11 -0.38
N ASN A 46 -2.35 -16.48 0.76
CA ASN A 46 -2.80 -15.15 1.10
C ASN A 46 -1.63 -14.16 1.15
N ARG A 47 -1.52 -13.34 0.11
CA ARG A 47 -0.51 -12.28 -0.02
C ARG A 47 -1.00 -10.90 0.38
N SER A 48 -2.20 -10.79 0.93
CA SER A 48 -2.79 -9.49 1.30
C SER A 48 -1.99 -8.74 2.36
N THR A 49 -1.33 -9.47 3.27
CA THR A 49 -0.43 -8.88 4.26
C THR A 49 0.79 -8.23 3.60
N GLU A 50 1.38 -8.87 2.58
CA GLU A 50 2.55 -8.33 1.90
C GLU A 50 2.21 -7.05 1.14
N SER A 51 1.11 -7.02 0.39
CA SER A 51 0.67 -5.81 -0.31
C SER A 51 0.36 -4.68 0.66
N LEU A 52 -0.35 -4.96 1.75
CA LEU A 52 -0.63 -3.96 2.78
C LEU A 52 0.67 -3.40 3.38
N VAL A 53 1.61 -4.25 3.76
CA VAL A 53 2.90 -3.80 4.31
C VAL A 53 3.69 -2.98 3.29
N ALA A 54 3.71 -3.39 2.02
CA ALA A 54 4.39 -2.65 0.95
C ALA A 54 3.75 -1.26 0.74
N HIS A 55 2.42 -1.19 0.78
CA HIS A 55 1.64 0.05 0.69
C HIS A 55 2.01 1.02 1.83
N GLU A 56 1.82 0.59 3.06
CA GLU A 56 2.07 1.43 4.24
C GLU A 56 3.55 1.82 4.38
N LEU A 57 4.46 0.93 4.01
CA LEU A 57 5.89 1.25 4.01
C LEU A 57 6.23 2.30 2.95
N ALA A 58 5.63 2.24 1.75
CA ALA A 58 5.87 3.21 0.69
C ALA A 58 5.45 4.63 1.09
N HIS A 59 4.43 4.76 1.92
CA HIS A 59 3.99 6.04 2.46
C HIS A 59 5.07 6.76 3.28
N GLN A 60 6.05 6.07 3.84
CA GLN A 60 7.18 6.69 4.54
C GLN A 60 7.98 7.63 3.62
N TRP A 61 7.97 7.39 2.30
CA TRP A 61 8.51 8.29 1.27
C TRP A 61 7.42 9.18 0.68
N PHE A 62 6.27 8.61 0.32
CA PHE A 62 5.16 9.29 -0.36
C PHE A 62 3.99 9.52 0.59
N GLY A 63 4.05 10.56 1.35
CA GLY A 63 3.08 10.94 2.38
C GLY A 63 3.78 11.54 3.60
N ASP A 64 4.82 10.87 4.11
CA ASP A 64 5.56 11.29 5.30
C ASP A 64 6.78 12.16 4.97
N LEU A 65 7.63 11.74 4.03
CA LEU A 65 8.77 12.55 3.58
C LEU A 65 8.32 13.59 2.55
N VAL A 66 7.60 13.15 1.51
CA VAL A 66 7.03 14.01 0.47
C VAL A 66 5.56 14.24 0.80
N VAL A 67 5.26 15.33 1.47
CA VAL A 67 3.92 15.66 1.96
C VAL A 67 3.08 16.34 0.87
N ILE A 68 1.81 16.01 0.78
CA ILE A 68 0.87 16.70 -0.09
C ILE A 68 0.50 18.07 0.48
N LYS A 69 0.43 19.08 -0.38
CA LYS A 69 0.05 20.45 0.01
C LYS A 69 -1.46 20.61 0.24
N HIS A 70 -2.26 19.85 -0.49
CA HIS A 70 -3.72 19.94 -0.49
C HIS A 70 -4.34 18.56 -0.68
N TRP A 71 -5.50 18.32 -0.11
CA TRP A 71 -6.19 17.03 -0.18
C TRP A 71 -6.53 16.58 -1.59
N SER A 72 -6.73 17.50 -2.54
CA SER A 72 -6.88 17.15 -3.96
C SER A 72 -5.66 16.46 -4.56
N HIS A 73 -4.53 16.51 -3.88
CA HIS A 73 -3.29 15.83 -4.29
C HIS A 73 -3.09 14.47 -3.59
N ALA A 74 -4.10 13.98 -2.85
CA ALA A 74 -3.99 12.71 -2.12
C ALA A 74 -3.63 11.53 -3.05
N TRP A 75 -4.03 11.59 -4.32
CA TRP A 75 -3.67 10.60 -5.33
C TRP A 75 -2.16 10.43 -5.50
N ILE A 76 -1.35 11.45 -5.20
CA ILE A 76 0.12 11.36 -5.28
C ILE A 76 0.63 10.39 -4.23
N LYS A 77 0.17 10.52 -2.98
CA LYS A 77 0.61 9.61 -1.93
C LYS A 77 -0.03 8.23 -2.06
N GLU A 78 -1.35 8.15 -2.24
CA GLU A 78 -2.08 6.88 -2.34
C GLU A 78 -1.74 6.11 -3.63
N GLY A 79 -1.67 6.81 -4.75
CA GLY A 79 -1.31 6.20 -6.02
C GLY A 79 0.13 5.68 -6.05
N MET A 80 1.08 6.38 -5.40
CA MET A 80 2.45 5.90 -5.29
C MET A 80 2.57 4.74 -4.31
N ALA A 81 1.79 4.72 -3.23
CA ALA A 81 1.73 3.60 -2.31
C ALA A 81 1.16 2.36 -3.01
N SER A 82 0.00 2.47 -3.67
CA SER A 82 -0.59 1.37 -4.43
C SER A 82 0.31 0.89 -5.58
N TYR A 83 0.99 1.79 -6.29
CA TYR A 83 1.96 1.38 -7.31
C TYR A 83 3.17 0.64 -6.72
N SER A 84 3.53 0.94 -5.49
CA SER A 84 4.63 0.25 -4.81
C SER A 84 4.31 -1.22 -4.49
N GLU A 85 3.05 -1.55 -4.31
CA GLU A 85 2.58 -2.94 -4.21
C GLU A 85 2.87 -3.72 -5.52
N VAL A 86 2.64 -3.06 -6.67
CA VAL A 86 2.98 -3.63 -7.98
C VAL A 86 4.49 -3.84 -8.12
N LEU A 87 5.30 -2.84 -7.72
CA LEU A 87 6.76 -2.93 -7.78
C LEU A 87 7.30 -4.00 -6.84
N TRP A 88 6.72 -4.16 -5.66
CA TRP A 88 7.05 -5.24 -4.75
C TRP A 88 6.70 -6.61 -5.37
N THR A 89 5.51 -6.74 -5.91
CA THR A 89 5.06 -7.97 -6.57
C THR A 89 5.96 -8.34 -7.74
N GLU A 90 6.41 -7.37 -8.53
CA GLU A 90 7.34 -7.59 -9.63
C GLU A 90 8.72 -8.07 -9.15
N GLN A 91 9.23 -7.44 -8.10
CA GLN A 91 10.52 -7.76 -7.52
C GLN A 91 10.55 -9.17 -6.91
N GLU A 92 9.48 -9.56 -6.23
CA GLU A 92 9.42 -10.82 -5.48
C GLU A 92 8.93 -11.99 -6.33
N TYR A 93 7.94 -11.76 -7.19
CA TYR A 93 7.22 -12.81 -7.92
C TYR A 93 7.34 -12.71 -9.44
N GLY A 94 7.99 -11.67 -9.95
CA GLY A 94 8.24 -11.46 -11.37
C GLY A 94 7.15 -10.69 -12.12
N ALA A 95 7.49 -10.34 -13.37
CA ALA A 95 6.70 -9.44 -14.20
C ALA A 95 5.28 -9.96 -14.51
N GLU A 96 5.11 -11.28 -14.63
CA GLU A 96 3.79 -11.89 -14.91
C GLU A 96 2.84 -11.71 -13.72
N ALA A 97 3.32 -11.96 -12.50
CA ALA A 97 2.57 -11.74 -11.28
C ALA A 97 2.18 -10.26 -11.11
N ALA A 98 3.10 -9.35 -11.38
CA ALA A 98 2.84 -7.91 -11.36
C ALA A 98 1.82 -7.48 -12.42
N ALA A 99 1.87 -8.06 -13.62
CA ALA A 99 0.88 -7.80 -14.65
C ALA A 99 -0.53 -8.26 -14.24
N TYR A 100 -0.62 -9.42 -13.61
CA TYR A 100 -1.88 -9.93 -13.07
C TYR A 100 -2.42 -9.06 -11.93
N TYR A 101 -1.55 -8.62 -11.02
CA TYR A 101 -1.90 -7.69 -9.94
C TYR A 101 -2.48 -6.39 -10.50
N ARG A 102 -1.78 -5.75 -11.46
CA ARG A 102 -2.26 -4.53 -12.14
C ARG A 102 -3.61 -4.71 -12.83
N LEU A 103 -3.87 -5.87 -13.39
CA LEU A 103 -5.17 -6.17 -14.01
C LEU A 103 -6.29 -6.18 -12.97
N GLY A 104 -6.02 -6.70 -11.76
CA GLY A 104 -6.94 -6.65 -10.63
C GLY A 104 -7.27 -5.21 -10.24
N GLU A 105 -6.24 -4.40 -10.01
CA GLU A 105 -6.38 -2.99 -9.66
C GLU A 105 -7.13 -2.18 -10.74
N ALA A 106 -6.83 -2.41 -12.00
CA ALA A 106 -7.55 -1.76 -13.10
C ALA A 106 -9.04 -2.12 -13.13
N ARG A 107 -9.40 -3.36 -12.84
CA ARG A 107 -10.80 -3.80 -12.72
C ARG A 107 -11.50 -3.14 -11.55
N ASN A 108 -10.87 -3.14 -10.38
CA ASN A 108 -11.38 -2.48 -9.19
C ASN A 108 -11.67 -0.99 -9.45
N TYR A 109 -10.74 -0.30 -10.10
CA TYR A 109 -10.90 1.10 -10.49
C TYR A 109 -12.08 1.29 -11.45
N LEU A 110 -12.20 0.47 -12.49
CA LEU A 110 -13.28 0.59 -13.48
C LEU A 110 -14.65 0.30 -12.87
N ASP A 111 -14.76 -0.65 -11.95
CA ASP A 111 -15.99 -0.97 -11.23
C ASP A 111 -16.40 0.19 -10.30
N GLU A 112 -15.44 0.79 -9.61
CA GLU A 112 -15.67 1.97 -8.79
C GLU A 112 -16.07 3.19 -9.64
N ASP A 113 -15.37 3.44 -10.73
CA ASP A 113 -15.65 4.54 -11.68
C ASP A 113 -17.04 4.42 -12.32
N ALA A 114 -17.50 3.20 -12.58
CA ALA A 114 -18.84 2.95 -13.11
C ALA A 114 -19.95 3.14 -12.07
N SER A 115 -19.65 2.92 -10.79
CA SER A 115 -20.63 2.92 -9.70
C SER A 115 -20.68 4.22 -8.89
N ARG A 116 -19.65 5.04 -8.96
CA ARG A 116 -19.50 6.28 -8.18
C ARG A 116 -19.43 7.52 -9.04
N TYR A 117 -19.72 8.66 -8.42
CA TYR A 117 -19.61 9.96 -9.09
C TYR A 117 -18.14 10.32 -9.38
N ARG A 118 -17.85 10.52 -10.66
CA ARG A 118 -16.53 10.97 -11.11
C ARG A 118 -16.27 12.40 -10.65
N ARG A 119 -15.12 12.63 -10.04
CA ARG A 119 -14.62 13.97 -9.71
C ARG A 119 -13.32 14.21 -10.47
N PRO A 120 -13.13 15.43 -11.04
CA PRO A 120 -11.81 15.82 -11.53
C PRO A 120 -10.81 15.80 -10.39
N ILE A 121 -9.61 15.32 -10.67
CA ILE A 121 -8.47 15.36 -9.77
C ILE A 121 -7.78 16.72 -9.87
#